data_a30f0d883610aeacfd5277b130a73b67
#
_entry.id   a30f0d883610aeacfd5277b130a73b67
#
_cell.length_a   1.000
_cell.length_b   1.000
_cell.length_c   1.000
_cell.angle_alpha   90.00
_cell.angle_beta   90.00
_cell.angle_gamma   90.00
#
_symmetry.space_group_name_H-M   'P 1'
#
loop_
_entity.id
_entity.type
_entity.pdbx_description
1 polymer ?
#
loop_
_entity_poly.entity_id
_entity_poly.type
_entity_poly.pdbx_seq_one_letter_code
_entity_poly.pdbx_strand_id
1 'polypeptide(L)'
;MNRSNLVKRAIVRAAVLASFLVAAVPNAYAQEKVRPEVGKPLQAAQDLMRTNKFKDALAKVREADAVPAKTPYETYMIERMRASAATGAREGDTAIKAYEAVIASGKAPAADQLKIIEALATSYYNARDYPSAIKWGARYFKEGGSGGQIRTLMIQSQFQSGDFAASAKESLADIEADERAGRAPAEDKLLLLANSYLRQKNNSGYIATIEKLLNYYPKKSLWADIISRLQKKPGFSDRLALDVFRLQLATGNLTSTNDYMEMAQLALQAGNAAEGKKVIEEGFNNGALGKGAEADRHKRLRDLANKRIAEAEKTAAAELAEANAAKDGNALVRLGYSQATSGQAAKGVETIEAGIKKGGLKRPEDARLYLGLAYIHSGQKAKGISILKSIRGYEGGVGDIANLWVLFSQKSA
;
A
#
# COMPACT_ATOMS: atom_id res chain seq x y z
N MET A 1 -8.36 -13.90 11.85
CA MET A 1 -9.19 -13.59 10.66
C MET A 1 -8.36 -13.85 9.42
N ASN A 2 -8.87 -14.65 8.50
CA ASN A 2 -8.11 -15.38 7.48
C ASN A 2 -7.51 -14.44 6.41
N ARG A 3 -6.17 -14.31 6.37
CA ARG A 3 -5.39 -13.44 5.46
C ARG A 3 -5.45 -13.84 3.97
N SER A 4 -6.15 -14.91 3.63
CA SER A 4 -6.23 -15.45 2.26
C SER A 4 -7.31 -14.79 1.37
N ASN A 5 -8.16 -13.93 1.90
CA ASN A 5 -9.31 -13.39 1.18
C ASN A 5 -9.11 -11.99 0.55
N LEU A 6 -7.99 -11.31 0.81
CA LEU A 6 -7.73 -9.98 0.24
C LEU A 6 -7.17 -10.02 -1.19
N VAL A 7 -6.51 -11.13 -1.56
CA VAL A 7 -5.93 -11.28 -2.92
C VAL A 7 -6.97 -11.75 -3.95
N LYS A 8 -8.13 -12.23 -3.53
CA LYS A 8 -9.14 -12.85 -4.42
C LYS A 8 -10.09 -11.87 -5.13
N ARG A 9 -10.01 -10.56 -4.89
CA ARG A 9 -10.98 -9.58 -5.46
C ARG A 9 -10.48 -8.71 -6.59
N ALA A 10 -9.23 -8.80 -7.01
CA ALA A 10 -8.71 -8.11 -8.19
C ALA A 10 -8.64 -9.06 -9.41
N ILE A 11 -9.70 -9.78 -9.69
CA ILE A 11 -9.87 -10.40 -11.02
C ILE A 11 -10.35 -9.26 -11.93
N VAL A 12 -9.40 -8.65 -12.63
CA VAL A 12 -9.67 -7.75 -13.75
C VAL A 12 -10.51 -8.53 -14.76
N ARG A 13 -11.81 -8.23 -14.82
CA ARG A 13 -12.69 -8.66 -15.90
C ARG A 13 -12.39 -7.80 -17.12
N ALA A 14 -11.27 -8.03 -17.78
CA ALA A 14 -11.00 -7.53 -19.12
C ALA A 14 -11.40 -8.62 -20.12
N ALA A 15 -12.69 -8.68 -20.42
CA ALA A 15 -13.14 -9.30 -21.66
C ALA A 15 -12.77 -8.33 -22.80
N VAL A 16 -11.57 -8.48 -23.37
CA VAL A 16 -11.20 -7.79 -24.60
C VAL A 16 -12.00 -8.46 -25.72
N LEU A 17 -13.22 -7.97 -25.97
CA LEU A 17 -13.95 -8.21 -27.21
C LEU A 17 -13.22 -7.44 -28.31
N ALA A 18 -12.24 -8.09 -28.94
CA ALA A 18 -11.61 -7.59 -30.13
C ALA A 18 -12.63 -7.66 -31.29
N SER A 19 -13.43 -6.57 -31.43
CA SER A 19 -14.27 -6.34 -32.59
C SER A 19 -13.38 -6.01 -33.77
N PHE A 20 -13.05 -7.01 -34.59
CA PHE A 20 -12.32 -6.80 -35.82
C PHE A 20 -13.34 -6.39 -36.94
N LEU A 21 -13.54 -5.09 -37.10
CA LEU A 21 -14.12 -4.50 -38.29
C LEU A 21 -13.13 -4.69 -39.44
N VAL A 22 -13.55 -5.43 -40.45
CA VAL A 22 -12.84 -5.51 -41.74
C VAL A 22 -13.01 -4.14 -42.45
N ALA A 23 -12.06 -3.25 -42.23
CA ALA A 23 -11.91 -2.07 -43.07
C ALA A 23 -11.19 -2.47 -44.36
N ALA A 24 -11.82 -2.33 -45.46
CA ALA A 24 -11.20 -2.50 -46.81
C ALA A 24 -10.13 -1.43 -47.00
N VAL A 25 -8.86 -1.81 -46.99
CA VAL A 25 -7.73 -0.97 -47.38
C VAL A 25 -7.23 -1.50 -48.73
N PRO A 26 -7.13 -0.68 -49.78
CA PRO A 26 -6.59 -1.14 -51.05
C PRO A 26 -5.07 -1.12 -50.97
N ASN A 27 -4.45 -2.27 -50.77
CA ASN A 27 -3.03 -2.46 -50.98
C ASN A 27 -2.80 -3.69 -51.86
N ALA A 28 -1.99 -3.52 -52.89
CA ALA A 28 -1.66 -4.47 -53.94
C ALA A 28 -0.80 -5.65 -53.48
N TYR A 29 -1.35 -6.45 -52.57
CA TYR A 29 -0.98 -7.85 -52.42
C TYR A 29 -2.15 -8.67 -52.95
N ALA A 30 -1.89 -9.66 -53.78
CA ALA A 30 -2.91 -10.62 -54.27
C ALA A 30 -3.69 -11.08 -53.00
N GLN A 31 -4.94 -10.68 -52.88
CA GLN A 31 -5.78 -10.95 -51.72
C GLN A 31 -5.99 -12.47 -51.71
N GLU A 32 -5.25 -13.16 -50.83
CA GLU A 32 -5.41 -14.59 -50.64
C GLU A 32 -6.86 -14.85 -50.25
N LYS A 33 -7.63 -15.51 -51.13
CA LYS A 33 -9.06 -15.76 -50.92
C LYS A 33 -9.25 -17.03 -50.13
N VAL A 34 -10.17 -16.96 -49.16
CA VAL A 34 -10.66 -18.13 -48.42
C VAL A 34 -11.71 -18.81 -49.26
N ARG A 35 -11.57 -20.12 -49.54
CA ARG A 35 -12.55 -20.89 -50.27
C ARG A 35 -13.88 -20.97 -49.52
N PRO A 36 -15.05 -21.07 -50.23
CA PRO A 36 -16.34 -21.12 -49.54
C PRO A 36 -16.50 -22.23 -48.52
N GLU A 37 -15.83 -23.40 -48.74
CA GLU A 37 -15.87 -24.55 -47.86
C GLU A 37 -15.24 -24.24 -46.48
N VAL A 38 -14.25 -23.36 -46.44
CA VAL A 38 -13.62 -22.88 -45.20
C VAL A 38 -14.35 -21.62 -44.68
N GLY A 39 -14.74 -20.71 -45.60
CA GLY A 39 -15.31 -19.44 -45.25
C GLY A 39 -16.69 -19.50 -44.59
N LYS A 40 -17.58 -20.37 -45.09
CA LYS A 40 -18.94 -20.55 -44.49
C LYS A 40 -18.91 -20.99 -43.03
N PRO A 41 -18.17 -22.04 -42.63
CA PRO A 41 -18.04 -22.41 -41.23
C PRO A 41 -17.40 -21.28 -40.37
N LEU A 42 -16.39 -20.58 -40.88
CA LEU A 42 -15.78 -19.46 -40.13
C LEU A 42 -16.76 -18.29 -39.95
N GLN A 43 -17.59 -17.98 -40.93
CA GLN A 43 -18.66 -16.97 -40.79
C GLN A 43 -19.67 -17.41 -39.72
N ALA A 44 -20.11 -18.65 -39.77
CA ALA A 44 -21.01 -19.20 -38.73
C ALA A 44 -20.37 -19.14 -37.31
N ALA A 45 -19.07 -19.44 -37.20
CA ALA A 45 -18.33 -19.30 -35.95
C ALA A 45 -18.32 -17.84 -35.44
N GLN A 46 -18.08 -16.88 -36.34
CA GLN A 46 -18.11 -15.45 -35.99
C GLN A 46 -19.49 -15.01 -35.48
N ASP A 47 -20.58 -15.43 -36.11
CA ASP A 47 -21.93 -15.09 -35.70
C ASP A 47 -22.29 -15.70 -34.32
N LEU A 48 -21.83 -16.92 -34.04
CA LEU A 48 -21.98 -17.57 -32.74
C LEU A 48 -21.18 -16.82 -31.65
N MET A 49 -19.99 -16.33 -31.96
CA MET A 49 -19.18 -15.54 -31.00
C MET A 49 -19.87 -14.21 -30.65
N ARG A 50 -20.54 -13.54 -31.61
CA ARG A 50 -21.32 -12.32 -31.34
C ARG A 50 -22.43 -12.56 -30.33
N THR A 51 -22.95 -13.78 -30.23
CA THR A 51 -23.99 -14.18 -29.27
C THR A 51 -23.42 -14.92 -28.05
N ASN A 52 -22.10 -14.82 -27.81
CA ASN A 52 -21.36 -15.48 -26.71
C ASN A 52 -21.46 -17.02 -26.71
N LYS A 53 -21.81 -17.65 -27.82
CA LYS A 53 -21.87 -19.12 -27.97
C LYS A 53 -20.49 -19.67 -28.38
N PHE A 54 -19.49 -19.44 -27.56
CA PHE A 54 -18.09 -19.72 -27.90
C PHE A 54 -17.77 -21.21 -28.12
N LYS A 55 -18.42 -22.12 -27.37
CA LYS A 55 -18.23 -23.56 -27.58
C LYS A 55 -18.77 -24.03 -28.92
N ASP A 56 -19.93 -23.49 -29.31
CA ASP A 56 -20.52 -23.79 -30.60
C ASP A 56 -19.70 -23.18 -31.73
N ALA A 57 -19.12 -22.00 -31.52
CA ALA A 57 -18.18 -21.38 -32.44
C ALA A 57 -16.94 -22.26 -32.66
N LEU A 58 -16.38 -22.87 -31.58
CA LEU A 58 -15.25 -23.81 -31.72
C LEU A 58 -15.64 -25.05 -32.55
N ALA A 59 -16.87 -25.55 -32.43
CA ALA A 59 -17.33 -26.66 -33.29
C ALA A 59 -17.32 -26.25 -34.75
N LYS A 60 -17.80 -25.02 -35.08
CA LYS A 60 -17.73 -24.50 -36.46
C LYS A 60 -16.29 -24.28 -36.97
N VAL A 61 -15.39 -23.87 -36.11
CA VAL A 61 -13.96 -23.73 -36.43
C VAL A 61 -13.38 -25.14 -36.75
N ARG A 62 -13.77 -26.19 -36.02
CA ARG A 62 -13.34 -27.57 -36.35
C ARG A 62 -13.88 -28.03 -37.70
N GLU A 63 -15.11 -27.65 -38.09
CA GLU A 63 -15.64 -27.92 -39.43
C GLU A 63 -14.77 -27.27 -40.54
N ALA A 64 -14.37 -26.00 -40.34
CA ALA A 64 -13.45 -25.32 -41.25
C ALA A 64 -12.08 -25.99 -41.30
N ASP A 65 -11.58 -26.47 -40.17
CA ASP A 65 -10.27 -27.12 -40.08
C ASP A 65 -10.25 -28.52 -40.73
N ALA A 66 -11.38 -29.20 -40.77
CA ALA A 66 -11.50 -30.51 -41.44
C ALA A 66 -11.44 -30.44 -42.98
N VAL A 67 -11.51 -29.24 -43.57
CA VAL A 67 -11.42 -29.08 -45.05
C VAL A 67 -10.02 -29.47 -45.50
N PRO A 68 -9.88 -30.36 -46.48
CA PRO A 68 -8.59 -30.81 -46.95
C PRO A 68 -7.84 -29.76 -47.78
N ALA A 69 -6.51 -29.90 -47.89
CA ALA A 69 -5.61 -29.10 -48.71
C ALA A 69 -5.79 -27.56 -48.48
N LYS A 70 -5.83 -27.17 -47.22
CA LYS A 70 -5.93 -25.74 -46.81
C LYS A 70 -4.70 -24.95 -47.25
N THR A 71 -4.92 -23.76 -47.74
CA THR A 71 -3.82 -22.81 -47.99
C THR A 71 -3.22 -22.31 -46.66
N PRO A 72 -1.98 -21.80 -46.67
CA PRO A 72 -1.40 -21.18 -45.48
C PRO A 72 -2.26 -19.99 -44.93
N TYR A 73 -2.97 -19.29 -45.81
CA TYR A 73 -3.86 -18.21 -45.41
C TYR A 73 -5.15 -18.74 -44.73
N GLU A 74 -5.74 -19.78 -45.29
CA GLU A 74 -6.89 -20.45 -44.67
C GLU A 74 -6.55 -21.00 -43.29
N THR A 75 -5.37 -21.62 -43.14
CA THR A 75 -4.88 -22.09 -41.85
C THR A 75 -4.74 -20.91 -40.85
N TYR A 76 -4.16 -19.80 -41.29
CA TYR A 76 -4.06 -18.58 -40.45
C TYR A 76 -5.44 -18.09 -40.01
N MET A 77 -6.42 -18.02 -40.93
CA MET A 77 -7.78 -17.57 -40.60
C MET A 77 -8.50 -18.50 -39.63
N ILE A 78 -8.31 -19.81 -39.78
CA ILE A 78 -8.85 -20.84 -38.87
C ILE A 78 -8.24 -20.67 -37.46
N GLU A 79 -6.92 -20.57 -37.37
CA GLU A 79 -6.25 -20.42 -36.06
C GLU A 79 -6.59 -19.10 -35.39
N ARG A 80 -6.71 -18.01 -36.16
CA ARG A 80 -7.16 -16.72 -35.63
C ARG A 80 -8.57 -16.82 -35.03
N MET A 81 -9.51 -17.50 -35.74
CA MET A 81 -10.86 -17.72 -35.25
C MET A 81 -10.88 -18.64 -34.03
N ARG A 82 -10.06 -19.72 -34.06
CA ARG A 82 -9.90 -20.66 -32.96
C ARG A 82 -9.42 -19.95 -31.69
N ALA A 83 -8.40 -19.11 -31.81
CA ALA A 83 -7.83 -18.36 -30.70
C ALA A 83 -8.91 -17.50 -30.01
N SER A 84 -9.70 -16.76 -30.81
CA SER A 84 -10.76 -15.89 -30.28
C SER A 84 -11.90 -16.69 -29.63
N ALA A 85 -12.36 -17.77 -30.28
CA ALA A 85 -13.43 -18.61 -29.77
C ALA A 85 -13.00 -19.37 -28.50
N ALA A 86 -11.76 -19.90 -28.46
CA ALA A 86 -11.21 -20.60 -27.31
C ALA A 86 -11.03 -19.66 -26.10
N THR A 87 -10.58 -18.43 -26.33
CA THR A 87 -10.51 -17.40 -25.28
C THR A 87 -11.88 -17.14 -24.66
N GLY A 88 -12.90 -16.96 -25.48
CA GLY A 88 -14.28 -16.77 -25.01
C GLY A 88 -14.85 -18.02 -24.29
N ALA A 89 -14.53 -19.21 -24.79
CA ALA A 89 -14.93 -20.48 -24.18
C ALA A 89 -14.14 -20.81 -22.89
N ARG A 90 -13.09 -20.05 -22.56
CA ARG A 90 -12.14 -20.30 -21.46
C ARG A 90 -11.36 -21.61 -21.62
N GLU A 91 -11.12 -22.02 -22.86
CA GLU A 91 -10.27 -23.15 -23.20
C GLU A 91 -8.81 -22.65 -23.37
N GLY A 92 -8.11 -22.45 -22.25
CA GLY A 92 -6.80 -21.79 -22.21
C GLY A 92 -5.76 -22.44 -23.11
N ASP A 93 -5.58 -23.78 -23.03
CA ASP A 93 -4.59 -24.50 -23.83
C ASP A 93 -4.87 -24.39 -25.34
N THR A 94 -6.14 -24.47 -25.72
CA THR A 94 -6.57 -24.30 -27.11
C THR A 94 -6.29 -22.87 -27.60
N ALA A 95 -6.57 -21.86 -26.77
CA ALA A 95 -6.32 -20.47 -27.10
C ALA A 95 -4.81 -20.19 -27.27
N ILE A 96 -3.97 -20.67 -26.36
CA ILE A 96 -2.52 -20.51 -26.41
C ILE A 96 -1.95 -21.10 -27.72
N LYS A 97 -2.25 -22.36 -28.01
CA LYS A 97 -1.77 -23.03 -29.22
C LYS A 97 -2.18 -22.29 -30.50
N ALA A 98 -3.43 -21.82 -30.53
CA ALA A 98 -3.95 -21.10 -31.68
C ALA A 98 -3.28 -19.72 -31.84
N TYR A 99 -3.08 -18.97 -30.77
CA TYR A 99 -2.35 -17.68 -30.83
C TYR A 99 -0.88 -17.88 -31.25
N GLU A 100 -0.21 -18.91 -30.76
CA GLU A 100 1.15 -19.24 -31.18
C GLU A 100 1.22 -19.57 -32.67
N ALA A 101 0.27 -20.36 -33.17
CA ALA A 101 0.17 -20.67 -34.58
C ALA A 101 -0.08 -19.42 -35.44
N VAL A 102 -0.93 -18.49 -34.97
CA VAL A 102 -1.16 -17.20 -35.64
C VAL A 102 0.13 -16.40 -35.76
N ILE A 103 0.88 -16.27 -34.65
CA ILE A 103 2.17 -15.54 -34.65
C ILE A 103 3.21 -16.25 -35.54
N ALA A 104 3.30 -17.56 -35.45
CA ALA A 104 4.26 -18.38 -36.26
C ALA A 104 3.98 -18.28 -37.77
N SER A 105 2.73 -18.07 -38.17
CA SER A 105 2.34 -17.92 -39.57
C SER A 105 2.98 -16.72 -40.27
N GLY A 106 3.37 -15.69 -39.52
CA GLY A 106 3.86 -14.40 -40.02
C GLY A 106 2.85 -13.61 -40.85
N LYS A 107 1.58 -14.04 -40.91
CA LYS A 107 0.52 -13.44 -41.73
C LYS A 107 -0.31 -12.39 -40.97
N ALA A 108 -0.11 -12.22 -39.66
CA ALA A 108 -0.82 -11.23 -38.88
C ALA A 108 -0.40 -9.80 -39.32
N PRO A 109 -1.36 -8.92 -39.65
CA PRO A 109 -1.05 -7.52 -39.92
C PRO A 109 -0.34 -6.89 -38.72
N ALA A 110 0.63 -6.01 -38.97
CA ALA A 110 1.42 -5.36 -37.93
C ALA A 110 0.53 -4.69 -36.85
N ALA A 111 -0.59 -4.08 -37.26
CA ALA A 111 -1.55 -3.47 -36.33
C ALA A 111 -2.23 -4.48 -35.40
N ASP A 112 -2.34 -5.75 -35.80
CA ASP A 112 -2.96 -6.80 -35.00
C ASP A 112 -1.94 -7.58 -34.17
N GLN A 113 -0.67 -7.57 -34.57
CA GLN A 113 0.38 -8.39 -33.96
C GLN A 113 0.54 -8.09 -32.46
N LEU A 114 0.56 -6.80 -32.07
CA LEU A 114 0.63 -6.42 -30.64
C LEU A 114 -0.58 -6.92 -29.83
N LYS A 115 -1.78 -6.88 -30.41
CA LYS A 115 -3.00 -7.39 -29.75
C LYS A 115 -2.95 -8.89 -29.54
N ILE A 116 -2.40 -9.62 -30.51
CA ILE A 116 -2.24 -11.07 -30.43
C ILE A 116 -1.20 -11.44 -29.36
N ILE A 117 -0.08 -10.71 -29.32
CA ILE A 117 0.95 -10.89 -28.28
C ILE A 117 0.39 -10.60 -26.88
N GLU A 118 -0.39 -9.54 -26.74
CA GLU A 118 -1.09 -9.20 -25.49
C GLU A 118 -2.06 -10.30 -25.05
N ALA A 119 -2.88 -10.82 -26.00
CA ALA A 119 -3.81 -11.90 -25.73
C ALA A 119 -3.08 -13.19 -25.32
N LEU A 120 -1.95 -13.48 -25.96
CA LEU A 120 -1.14 -14.65 -25.67
C LEU A 120 -0.48 -14.53 -24.27
N ALA A 121 0.11 -13.38 -23.95
CA ALA A 121 0.66 -13.13 -22.62
C ALA A 121 -0.42 -13.28 -21.52
N THR A 122 -1.62 -12.76 -21.78
CA THR A 122 -2.77 -12.88 -20.88
C THR A 122 -3.24 -14.33 -20.75
N SER A 123 -3.25 -15.10 -21.83
CA SER A 123 -3.63 -16.51 -21.82
C SER A 123 -2.67 -17.35 -20.99
N TYR A 124 -1.37 -17.13 -21.12
CA TYR A 124 -0.36 -17.78 -20.30
C TYR A 124 -0.47 -17.43 -18.83
N TYR A 125 -0.74 -16.13 -18.51
CA TYR A 125 -0.99 -15.72 -17.12
C TYR A 125 -2.18 -16.46 -16.51
N ASN A 126 -3.29 -16.58 -17.26
CA ASN A 126 -4.50 -17.27 -16.82
C ASN A 126 -4.27 -18.79 -16.66
N ALA A 127 -3.41 -19.37 -17.50
CA ALA A 127 -2.96 -20.77 -17.39
C ALA A 127 -1.95 -20.98 -16.25
N ARG A 128 -1.52 -19.91 -15.56
CA ARG A 128 -0.49 -19.91 -14.52
C ARG A 128 0.92 -20.30 -15.02
N ASP A 129 1.15 -20.24 -16.31
CA ASP A 129 2.49 -20.30 -16.89
C ASP A 129 3.10 -18.90 -16.88
N TYR A 130 3.54 -18.49 -15.69
CA TYR A 130 4.07 -17.14 -15.46
C TYR A 130 5.37 -16.87 -16.24
N PRO A 131 6.30 -17.84 -16.38
CA PRO A 131 7.49 -17.65 -17.21
C PRO A 131 7.15 -17.29 -18.66
N SER A 132 6.20 -18.00 -19.28
CA SER A 132 5.75 -17.70 -20.63
C SER A 132 5.01 -16.37 -20.71
N ALA A 133 4.17 -16.05 -19.73
CA ALA A 133 3.50 -14.74 -19.65
C ALA A 133 4.52 -13.58 -19.61
N ILE A 134 5.60 -13.70 -18.84
CA ILE A 134 6.70 -12.71 -18.77
C ILE A 134 7.39 -12.60 -20.13
N LYS A 135 7.73 -13.73 -20.75
CA LYS A 135 8.40 -13.79 -22.05
C LYS A 135 7.58 -13.05 -23.13
N TRP A 136 6.28 -13.32 -23.21
CA TRP A 136 5.40 -12.71 -24.19
C TRP A 136 5.11 -11.23 -23.86
N GLY A 137 4.99 -10.88 -22.60
CA GLY A 137 4.91 -9.48 -22.17
C GLY A 137 6.17 -8.68 -22.51
N ALA A 138 7.36 -9.24 -22.32
CA ALA A 138 8.62 -8.62 -22.74
C ALA A 138 8.68 -8.43 -24.27
N ARG A 139 8.20 -9.41 -25.03
CA ARG A 139 8.08 -9.29 -26.49
C ARG A 139 7.12 -8.18 -26.90
N TYR A 140 5.98 -8.03 -26.20
CA TYR A 140 5.03 -6.93 -26.41
C TYR A 140 5.72 -5.58 -26.37
N PHE A 141 6.50 -5.32 -25.31
CA PHE A 141 7.23 -4.03 -25.17
C PHE A 141 8.36 -3.89 -26.19
N LYS A 142 9.08 -4.97 -26.54
CA LYS A 142 10.11 -4.96 -27.56
C LYS A 142 9.55 -4.60 -28.96
N GLU A 143 8.33 -4.98 -29.23
CA GLU A 143 7.64 -4.69 -30.51
C GLU A 143 6.88 -3.35 -30.47
N GLY A 144 7.12 -2.49 -29.46
CA GLY A 144 6.60 -1.11 -29.38
C GLY A 144 5.29 -0.97 -28.62
N GLY A 145 4.82 -2.01 -27.94
CA GLY A 145 3.68 -1.94 -27.05
C GLY A 145 3.95 -1.05 -25.85
N SER A 146 2.94 -0.33 -25.37
CA SER A 146 3.04 0.60 -24.23
C SER A 146 1.94 0.41 -23.17
N GLY A 147 1.18 -0.70 -23.25
CA GLY A 147 0.02 -0.97 -22.41
C GLY A 147 0.37 -1.19 -20.94
N GLY A 148 -0.24 -0.40 -20.03
CA GLY A 148 -0.06 -0.55 -18.58
C GLY A 148 -0.59 -1.90 -18.06
N GLN A 149 -1.60 -2.47 -18.72
CA GLN A 149 -2.14 -3.79 -18.35
C GLN A 149 -1.10 -4.92 -18.48
N ILE A 150 -0.33 -4.94 -19.57
CA ILE A 150 0.73 -5.94 -19.76
C ILE A 150 1.87 -5.73 -18.77
N ARG A 151 2.20 -4.48 -18.43
CA ARG A 151 3.18 -4.20 -17.37
C ARG A 151 2.72 -4.79 -16.03
N THR A 152 1.47 -4.52 -15.64
CA THR A 152 0.89 -5.07 -14.42
C THR A 152 0.87 -6.60 -14.43
N LEU A 153 0.50 -7.21 -15.56
CA LEU A 153 0.50 -8.67 -15.73
C LEU A 153 1.91 -9.25 -15.56
N MET A 154 2.93 -8.62 -16.13
CA MET A 154 4.32 -9.06 -15.98
C MET A 154 4.78 -8.97 -14.54
N ILE A 155 4.52 -7.86 -13.85
CA ILE A 155 4.87 -7.67 -12.44
C ILE A 155 4.19 -8.74 -11.56
N GLN A 156 2.92 -8.99 -11.80
CA GLN A 156 2.17 -10.05 -11.09
C GLN A 156 2.73 -11.44 -11.41
N SER A 157 3.10 -11.70 -12.67
CA SER A 157 3.73 -12.98 -13.06
C SER A 157 5.06 -13.19 -12.36
N GLN A 158 5.91 -12.17 -12.26
CA GLN A 158 7.16 -12.21 -11.51
C GLN A 158 6.91 -12.54 -10.03
N PHE A 159 5.91 -11.90 -9.42
CA PHE A 159 5.53 -12.20 -8.04
C PHE A 159 5.06 -13.64 -7.86
N GLN A 160 4.19 -14.13 -8.75
CA GLN A 160 3.63 -15.48 -8.68
C GLN A 160 4.68 -16.58 -8.97
N SER A 161 5.67 -16.29 -9.81
CA SER A 161 6.79 -17.20 -10.09
C SER A 161 7.87 -17.20 -8.99
N GLY A 162 7.74 -16.33 -7.99
CA GLY A 162 8.69 -16.21 -6.87
C GLY A 162 9.85 -15.25 -7.10
N ASP A 163 9.91 -14.59 -8.25
CA ASP A 163 10.89 -13.53 -8.51
C ASP A 163 10.43 -12.20 -7.87
N PHE A 164 10.47 -12.19 -6.53
CA PHE A 164 10.05 -11.03 -5.75
C PHE A 164 10.96 -9.83 -5.96
N ALA A 165 12.21 -10.04 -6.37
CA ALA A 165 13.16 -8.97 -6.62
C ALA A 165 12.80 -8.19 -7.89
N ALA A 166 12.55 -8.90 -8.98
CA ALA A 166 12.07 -8.28 -10.22
C ALA A 166 10.71 -7.61 -10.02
N SER A 167 9.76 -8.30 -9.38
CA SER A 167 8.44 -7.74 -9.07
C SER A 167 8.53 -6.44 -8.26
N ALA A 168 9.38 -6.37 -7.23
CA ALA A 168 9.57 -5.16 -6.44
C ALA A 168 10.19 -4.01 -7.28
N LYS A 169 11.22 -4.32 -8.07
CA LYS A 169 11.91 -3.34 -8.93
C LYS A 169 10.94 -2.71 -9.94
N GLU A 170 10.20 -3.53 -10.65
CA GLU A 170 9.26 -3.05 -11.68
C GLU A 170 8.06 -2.33 -11.05
N SER A 171 7.52 -2.84 -9.90
CA SER A 171 6.46 -2.15 -9.16
C SER A 171 6.90 -0.77 -8.69
N LEU A 172 8.11 -0.65 -8.14
CA LEU A 172 8.64 0.64 -7.67
C LEU A 172 8.76 1.63 -8.82
N ALA A 173 9.31 1.19 -9.97
CA ALA A 173 9.46 2.05 -11.15
C ALA A 173 8.10 2.53 -11.69
N ASP A 174 7.08 1.66 -11.67
CA ASP A 174 5.72 2.01 -12.12
C ASP A 174 5.03 2.99 -11.15
N ILE A 175 5.21 2.80 -9.82
CA ILE A 175 4.73 3.70 -8.79
C ILE A 175 5.40 5.08 -8.91
N GLU A 176 6.71 5.13 -9.06
CA GLU A 176 7.45 6.39 -9.24
C GLU A 176 7.05 7.13 -10.52
N ALA A 177 6.69 6.39 -11.58
CA ALA A 177 6.17 7.01 -12.80
C ALA A 177 4.81 7.67 -12.56
N ASP A 178 3.92 7.04 -11.79
CA ASP A 178 2.64 7.65 -11.40
C ASP A 178 2.89 8.91 -10.54
N GLU A 179 3.78 8.84 -9.55
CA GLU A 179 4.12 9.98 -8.69
C GLU A 179 4.73 11.15 -9.47
N ARG A 180 5.68 10.87 -10.40
CA ARG A 180 6.26 11.92 -11.27
C ARG A 180 5.23 12.58 -12.19
N ALA A 181 4.19 11.84 -12.57
CA ALA A 181 3.07 12.36 -13.35
C ALA A 181 1.99 13.05 -12.50
N GLY A 182 2.21 13.25 -11.20
CA GLY A 182 1.26 13.85 -10.26
C GLY A 182 0.03 12.98 -9.99
N ARG A 183 0.07 11.69 -10.31
CA ARG A 183 -1.02 10.75 -10.05
C ARG A 183 -0.74 9.96 -8.78
N ALA A 184 -1.78 9.75 -7.97
CA ALA A 184 -1.70 8.81 -6.86
C ALA A 184 -1.53 7.38 -7.42
N PRO A 185 -0.48 6.63 -7.01
CA PRO A 185 -0.35 5.23 -7.39
C PRO A 185 -1.54 4.41 -6.87
N ALA A 186 -2.04 3.47 -7.65
CA ALA A 186 -3.15 2.62 -7.24
C ALA A 186 -2.78 1.77 -6.00
N GLU A 187 -3.74 1.54 -5.11
CA GLU A 187 -3.50 0.84 -3.84
C GLU A 187 -2.96 -0.57 -4.05
N ASP A 188 -3.46 -1.30 -5.04
CA ASP A 188 -3.05 -2.65 -5.38
C ASP A 188 -1.58 -2.74 -5.83
N LYS A 189 -1.08 -1.73 -6.55
CA LYS A 189 0.35 -1.62 -6.92
C LYS A 189 1.24 -1.47 -5.67
N LEU A 190 0.85 -0.59 -4.75
CA LEU A 190 1.57 -0.39 -3.49
C LEU A 190 1.52 -1.65 -2.62
N LEU A 191 0.38 -2.34 -2.55
CA LEU A 191 0.25 -3.60 -1.82
C LEU A 191 1.11 -4.71 -2.43
N LEU A 192 1.20 -4.79 -3.76
CA LEU A 192 2.06 -5.75 -4.44
C LEU A 192 3.54 -5.49 -4.15
N LEU A 193 3.97 -4.22 -4.19
CA LEU A 193 5.32 -3.82 -3.81
C LEU A 193 5.63 -4.17 -2.35
N ALA A 194 4.73 -3.85 -1.41
CA ALA A 194 4.89 -4.20 -0.01
C ALA A 194 5.03 -5.72 0.19
N ASN A 195 4.16 -6.50 -0.45
CA ASN A 195 4.24 -7.96 -0.39
C ASN A 195 5.54 -8.50 -1.00
N SER A 196 6.02 -7.92 -2.11
CA SER A 196 7.29 -8.30 -2.73
C SER A 196 8.47 -8.07 -1.79
N TYR A 197 8.53 -6.93 -1.11
CA TYR A 197 9.56 -6.67 -0.08
C TYR A 197 9.42 -7.58 1.14
N LEU A 198 8.20 -7.87 1.57
CA LEU A 198 7.95 -8.79 2.69
C LEU A 198 8.49 -10.20 2.38
N ARG A 199 8.25 -10.70 1.16
CA ARG A 199 8.74 -12.01 0.71
C ARG A 199 10.26 -12.04 0.58
N GLN A 200 10.90 -10.94 0.27
CA GLN A 200 12.37 -10.76 0.26
C GLN A 200 12.97 -10.58 1.66
N LYS A 201 12.15 -10.47 2.72
CA LYS A 201 12.59 -10.06 4.07
C LYS A 201 13.26 -8.67 4.08
N ASN A 202 12.96 -7.84 3.10
CA ASN A 202 13.42 -6.45 3.01
C ASN A 202 12.52 -5.54 3.85
N ASN A 203 12.82 -5.44 5.14
CA ASN A 203 12.01 -4.64 6.08
C ASN A 203 12.04 -3.15 5.77
N SER A 204 13.17 -2.61 5.30
CA SER A 204 13.27 -1.17 4.96
C SER A 204 12.39 -0.82 3.76
N GLY A 205 12.44 -1.59 2.69
CA GLY A 205 11.56 -1.41 1.53
C GLY A 205 10.08 -1.57 1.88
N TYR A 206 9.77 -2.54 2.75
CA TYR A 206 8.40 -2.74 3.25
C TYR A 206 7.90 -1.50 4.01
N ILE A 207 8.67 -1.00 4.99
CA ILE A 207 8.30 0.18 5.79
C ILE A 207 8.09 1.39 4.89
N ALA A 208 9.03 1.68 3.99
CA ALA A 208 8.91 2.79 3.05
C ALA A 208 7.64 2.68 2.17
N THR A 209 7.25 1.46 1.81
CA THR A 209 6.02 1.23 1.03
C THR A 209 4.77 1.42 1.88
N ILE A 210 4.77 0.99 3.16
CA ILE A 210 3.66 1.25 4.09
C ILE A 210 3.51 2.75 4.36
N GLU A 211 4.61 3.50 4.44
CA GLU A 211 4.55 4.97 4.54
C GLU A 211 3.88 5.60 3.32
N LYS A 212 4.19 5.13 2.10
CA LYS A 212 3.48 5.55 0.88
C LYS A 212 2.00 5.17 0.93
N LEU A 213 1.67 3.95 1.37
CA LEU A 213 0.27 3.52 1.57
C LEU A 213 -0.46 4.42 2.56
N LEU A 214 0.15 4.75 3.69
CA LEU A 214 -0.42 5.69 4.67
C LEU A 214 -0.59 7.10 4.09
N ASN A 215 0.31 7.53 3.21
CA ASN A 215 0.20 8.81 2.54
C ASN A 215 -0.99 8.87 1.56
N TYR A 216 -1.25 7.82 0.78
CA TYR A 216 -2.30 7.82 -0.24
C TYR A 216 -3.61 7.18 0.26
N TYR A 217 -3.53 6.15 1.09
CA TYR A 217 -4.63 5.31 1.53
C TYR A 217 -4.56 5.05 3.04
N PRO A 218 -4.72 6.06 3.91
CA PRO A 218 -4.58 5.91 5.36
C PRO A 218 -5.63 4.93 5.90
N LYS A 219 -5.17 3.83 6.47
CA LYS A 219 -6.02 2.80 7.10
C LYS A 219 -5.49 2.45 8.48
N LYS A 220 -6.40 2.27 9.45
CA LYS A 220 -6.07 1.89 10.83
C LYS A 220 -5.15 0.66 10.90
N SER A 221 -5.40 -0.35 10.06
CA SER A 221 -4.59 -1.57 10.02
C SER A 221 -3.14 -1.36 9.56
N LEU A 222 -2.90 -0.39 8.67
CA LEU A 222 -1.54 -0.02 8.25
C LEU A 222 -0.76 0.67 9.36
N TRP A 223 -1.44 1.55 10.12
CA TRP A 223 -0.87 2.16 11.33
C TRP A 223 -0.50 1.10 12.37
N ALA A 224 -1.38 0.14 12.64
CA ALA A 224 -1.10 -0.94 13.58
C ALA A 224 0.12 -1.77 13.16
N ASP A 225 0.25 -2.09 11.86
CA ASP A 225 1.37 -2.86 11.34
C ASP A 225 2.70 -2.09 11.46
N ILE A 226 2.74 -0.83 11.01
CA ILE A 226 3.98 -0.04 11.04
C ILE A 226 4.45 0.24 12.47
N ILE A 227 3.53 0.56 13.39
CA ILE A 227 3.86 0.79 14.81
C ILE A 227 4.40 -0.50 15.45
N SER A 228 3.75 -1.66 15.20
CA SER A 228 4.23 -2.95 15.71
C SER A 228 5.63 -3.31 15.18
N ARG A 229 5.94 -3.00 13.93
CA ARG A 229 7.26 -3.25 13.35
C ARG A 229 8.32 -2.30 13.90
N LEU A 230 7.94 -1.06 14.15
CA LEU A 230 8.83 -0.08 14.77
C LEU A 230 9.32 -0.58 16.15
N GLN A 231 8.40 -1.04 16.99
CA GLN A 231 8.75 -1.59 18.32
C GLN A 231 9.68 -2.81 18.26
N LYS A 232 9.61 -3.59 17.17
CA LYS A 232 10.44 -4.78 16.95
C LYS A 232 11.75 -4.51 16.20
N LYS A 233 12.01 -3.25 15.84
CA LYS A 233 13.22 -2.87 15.11
C LYS A 233 14.43 -3.05 16.04
N PRO A 234 15.51 -3.72 15.59
CA PRO A 234 16.74 -3.80 16.36
C PRO A 234 17.22 -2.40 16.79
N GLY A 235 17.57 -2.24 18.06
CA GLY A 235 18.01 -0.96 18.60
C GLY A 235 16.89 0.04 18.95
N PHE A 236 15.61 -0.34 18.79
CA PHE A 236 14.52 0.50 19.30
C PHE A 236 14.59 0.59 20.82
N SER A 237 14.46 1.81 21.36
CA SER A 237 14.62 2.05 22.80
C SER A 237 13.29 1.96 23.54
N ASP A 238 13.25 1.11 24.58
CA ASP A 238 12.06 0.93 25.44
C ASP A 238 11.60 2.22 26.13
N ARG A 239 12.51 3.20 26.32
CA ARG A 239 12.17 4.53 26.85
C ARG A 239 11.10 5.28 26.04
N LEU A 240 10.95 4.92 24.75
CA LEU A 240 9.98 5.51 23.85
C LEU A 240 8.61 4.81 23.89
N ALA A 241 8.39 3.89 24.83
CA ALA A 241 7.13 3.17 24.96
C ALA A 241 5.91 4.12 25.04
N LEU A 242 6.02 5.18 25.87
CA LEU A 242 4.94 6.19 25.98
C LEU A 242 4.69 6.89 24.64
N ASP A 243 5.74 7.21 23.88
CA ASP A 243 5.59 7.88 22.58
C ASP A 243 4.96 6.96 21.52
N VAL A 244 5.20 5.66 21.62
CA VAL A 244 4.50 4.65 20.81
C VAL A 244 3.02 4.59 21.17
N PHE A 245 2.68 4.56 22.46
CA PHE A 245 1.28 4.61 22.90
C PHE A 245 0.56 5.88 22.45
N ARG A 246 1.24 7.03 22.45
CA ARG A 246 0.72 8.28 21.89
C ARG A 246 0.34 8.14 20.42
N LEU A 247 1.20 7.49 19.61
CA LEU A 247 0.89 7.20 18.21
C LEU A 247 -0.28 6.21 18.08
N GLN A 248 -0.33 5.16 18.90
CA GLN A 248 -1.45 4.21 18.91
C GLN A 248 -2.77 4.91 19.26
N LEU A 249 -2.77 5.77 20.25
CA LEU A 249 -3.94 6.56 20.62
C LEU A 249 -4.39 7.46 19.47
N ALA A 250 -3.47 8.27 18.93
CA ALA A 250 -3.75 9.21 17.83
C ALA A 250 -4.31 8.52 16.58
N THR A 251 -3.82 7.31 16.27
CA THR A 251 -4.24 6.52 15.10
C THR A 251 -5.43 5.59 15.39
N GLY A 252 -6.01 5.66 16.60
CA GLY A 252 -7.12 4.83 17.04
C GLY A 252 -6.77 3.36 17.28
N ASN A 253 -5.49 3.05 17.44
CA ASN A 253 -4.99 1.69 17.65
C ASN A 253 -4.75 1.33 19.13
N LEU A 254 -4.96 2.26 20.07
CA LEU A 254 -5.03 1.96 21.49
C LEU A 254 -6.40 1.36 21.79
N THR A 255 -6.47 0.05 22.06
CA THR A 255 -7.78 -0.63 22.10
C THR A 255 -7.97 -1.58 23.28
N SER A 256 -6.89 -2.13 23.84
CA SER A 256 -7.01 -3.09 24.94
C SER A 256 -7.00 -2.40 26.30
N THR A 257 -7.62 -3.05 27.31
CA THR A 257 -7.56 -2.63 28.70
C THR A 257 -6.12 -2.40 29.17
N ASN A 258 -5.23 -3.34 28.82
CA ASN A 258 -3.81 -3.27 29.21
C ASN A 258 -3.12 -2.05 28.58
N ASP A 259 -3.36 -1.75 27.31
CA ASP A 259 -2.73 -0.61 26.64
C ASP A 259 -3.15 0.73 27.30
N TYR A 260 -4.44 0.90 27.62
CA TYR A 260 -4.94 2.08 28.32
C TYR A 260 -4.32 2.22 29.72
N MET A 261 -4.24 1.11 30.46
CA MET A 261 -3.63 1.09 31.80
C MET A 261 -2.13 1.40 31.74
N GLU A 262 -1.40 0.77 30.83
CA GLU A 262 0.05 0.98 30.68
C GLU A 262 0.38 2.39 30.22
N MET A 263 -0.31 2.91 29.19
CA MET A 263 -0.11 4.28 28.74
C MET A 263 -0.37 5.28 29.86
N ALA A 264 -1.46 5.11 30.61
CA ALA A 264 -1.79 6.00 31.71
C ALA A 264 -0.73 5.95 32.83
N GLN A 265 -0.25 4.78 33.20
CA GLN A 265 0.81 4.62 34.19
C GLN A 265 2.13 5.27 33.74
N LEU A 266 2.54 5.05 32.49
CA LEU A 266 3.73 5.68 31.93
C LEU A 266 3.61 7.21 31.87
N ALA A 267 2.43 7.73 31.52
CA ALA A 267 2.19 9.17 31.51
C ALA A 267 2.30 9.77 32.94
N LEU A 268 1.71 9.11 33.95
CA LEU A 268 1.83 9.53 35.35
C LEU A 268 3.26 9.48 35.85
N GLN A 269 4.02 8.44 35.51
CA GLN A 269 5.44 8.32 35.87
C GLN A 269 6.31 9.40 35.21
N ALA A 270 5.97 9.79 33.96
CA ALA A 270 6.66 10.87 33.24
C ALA A 270 6.29 12.27 33.76
N GLY A 271 5.38 12.41 34.73
CA GLY A 271 4.89 13.68 35.24
C GLY A 271 3.81 14.33 34.36
N ASN A 272 3.25 13.60 33.41
CA ASN A 272 2.18 14.09 32.49
C ASN A 272 0.79 13.68 33.01
N ALA A 273 0.43 14.12 34.23
CA ALA A 273 -0.77 13.66 34.91
C ALA A 273 -2.07 13.97 34.14
N ALA A 274 -2.15 15.13 33.48
CA ALA A 274 -3.29 15.48 32.64
C ALA A 274 -3.46 14.58 31.43
N GLU A 275 -2.36 14.18 30.76
CA GLU A 275 -2.35 13.18 29.70
C GLU A 275 -2.84 11.82 30.22
N GLY A 276 -2.29 11.37 31.35
CA GLY A 276 -2.70 10.11 32.00
C GLY A 276 -4.19 10.09 32.31
N LYS A 277 -4.74 11.18 32.86
CA LYS A 277 -6.19 11.32 33.12
C LYS A 277 -6.99 11.23 31.82
N LYS A 278 -6.61 11.96 30.78
CA LYS A 278 -7.29 11.93 29.48
C LYS A 278 -7.38 10.53 28.91
N VAL A 279 -6.30 9.78 28.97
CA VAL A 279 -6.23 8.37 28.51
C VAL A 279 -7.18 7.48 29.33
N ILE A 280 -7.18 7.64 30.65
CA ILE A 280 -8.07 6.88 31.55
C ILE A 280 -9.53 7.17 31.23
N GLU A 281 -9.92 8.44 31.13
CA GLU A 281 -11.32 8.82 30.83
C GLU A 281 -11.74 8.30 29.46
N GLU A 282 -10.88 8.34 28.45
CA GLU A 282 -11.15 7.75 27.15
C GLU A 282 -11.38 6.24 27.25
N GLY A 283 -10.55 5.52 28.03
CA GLY A 283 -10.72 4.10 28.30
C GLY A 283 -12.05 3.77 29.02
N PHE A 284 -12.49 4.62 29.96
CA PHE A 284 -13.80 4.46 30.59
C PHE A 284 -14.95 4.73 29.60
N ASN A 285 -14.83 5.78 28.79
CA ASN A 285 -15.88 6.19 27.84
C ASN A 285 -16.12 5.15 26.75
N ASN A 286 -15.07 4.50 26.24
CA ASN A 286 -15.19 3.46 25.21
C ASN A 286 -15.39 2.05 25.82
N GLY A 287 -15.40 1.92 27.14
CA GLY A 287 -15.65 0.67 27.85
C GLY A 287 -14.46 -0.30 27.89
N ALA A 288 -13.27 0.14 27.54
CA ALA A 288 -12.03 -0.61 27.73
C ALA A 288 -11.64 -0.67 29.23
N LEU A 289 -12.01 0.32 30.02
CA LEU A 289 -11.81 0.38 31.46
C LEU A 289 -13.13 0.38 32.23
N GLY A 290 -13.06 0.11 33.53
CA GLY A 290 -14.21 0.16 34.44
C GLY A 290 -15.08 -1.07 34.46
N LYS A 291 -14.69 -2.15 33.82
CA LYS A 291 -15.44 -3.41 33.74
C LYS A 291 -14.58 -4.59 34.22
N GLY A 292 -15.25 -5.68 34.57
CA GLY A 292 -14.63 -6.94 34.96
C GLY A 292 -13.96 -6.91 36.34
N ALA A 293 -13.16 -7.92 36.62
CA ALA A 293 -12.49 -8.11 37.93
C ALA A 293 -11.53 -6.99 38.28
N GLU A 294 -10.97 -6.29 37.30
CA GLU A 294 -9.98 -5.21 37.49
C GLU A 294 -10.62 -3.81 37.61
N ALA A 295 -11.96 -3.70 37.62
CA ALA A 295 -12.66 -2.40 37.62
C ALA A 295 -12.21 -1.47 38.76
N ASP A 296 -11.96 -1.99 39.95
CA ASP A 296 -11.48 -1.20 41.10
C ASP A 296 -10.02 -0.74 40.92
N ARG A 297 -9.18 -1.53 40.26
CA ARG A 297 -7.83 -1.08 39.90
C ARG A 297 -7.86 0.07 38.90
N HIS A 298 -8.77 0.05 37.93
CA HIS A 298 -8.98 1.13 37.00
C HIS A 298 -9.45 2.43 37.68
N LYS A 299 -10.38 2.31 38.65
CA LYS A 299 -10.82 3.47 39.47
C LYS A 299 -9.67 4.05 40.28
N ARG A 300 -8.90 3.20 40.97
CA ARG A 300 -7.73 3.67 41.75
C ARG A 300 -6.72 4.43 40.89
N LEU A 301 -6.48 3.98 39.64
CA LEU A 301 -5.59 4.71 38.73
C LEU A 301 -6.16 6.07 38.35
N ARG A 302 -7.47 6.19 38.13
CA ARG A 302 -8.17 7.46 37.89
C ARG A 302 -8.05 8.42 39.09
N ASP A 303 -8.25 7.89 40.30
CA ASP A 303 -8.13 8.69 41.52
C ASP A 303 -6.71 9.19 41.75
N LEU A 304 -5.70 8.32 41.43
CA LEU A 304 -4.30 8.71 41.45
C LEU A 304 -4.01 9.83 40.46
N ALA A 305 -4.54 9.73 39.22
CA ALA A 305 -4.35 10.78 38.23
C ALA A 305 -4.95 12.13 38.68
N ASN A 306 -6.16 12.11 39.25
CA ASN A 306 -6.79 13.31 39.81
C ASN A 306 -5.95 13.92 40.94
N LYS A 307 -5.44 13.09 41.85
CA LYS A 307 -4.56 13.54 42.94
C LYS A 307 -3.27 14.17 42.39
N ARG A 308 -2.63 13.55 41.39
CA ARG A 308 -1.41 14.05 40.77
C ARG A 308 -1.63 15.38 40.03
N ILE A 309 -2.80 15.61 39.41
CA ILE A 309 -3.14 16.91 38.82
C ILE A 309 -3.26 17.98 39.88
N ALA A 310 -4.01 17.72 40.97
CA ALA A 310 -4.15 18.66 42.04
C ALA A 310 -2.83 19.00 42.77
N GLU A 311 -1.91 18.03 42.89
CA GLU A 311 -0.56 18.26 43.39
C GLU A 311 0.24 19.14 42.42
N ALA A 312 0.25 18.81 41.10
CA ALA A 312 0.96 19.58 40.08
C ALA A 312 0.49 21.04 39.98
N GLU A 313 -0.82 21.31 40.16
CA GLU A 313 -1.37 22.68 40.19
C GLU A 313 -0.82 23.47 41.37
N LYS A 314 -0.69 22.85 42.53
CA LYS A 314 -0.16 23.52 43.75
C LYS A 314 1.33 23.80 43.63
N THR A 315 2.09 22.93 42.98
CA THR A 315 3.56 23.04 42.88
C THR A 315 4.03 23.74 41.60
N ALA A 316 3.16 24.03 40.66
CA ALA A 316 3.50 24.54 39.32
C ALA A 316 4.46 25.73 39.29
N ALA A 317 4.25 26.72 40.20
CA ALA A 317 5.11 27.89 40.27
C ALA A 317 6.50 27.57 40.83
N ALA A 318 6.55 26.72 41.84
CA ALA A 318 7.82 26.27 42.45
C ALA A 318 8.61 25.40 41.48
N GLU A 319 7.95 24.47 40.80
CA GLU A 319 8.59 23.61 39.79
C GLU A 319 9.17 24.41 38.61
N LEU A 320 8.45 25.45 38.15
CA LEU A 320 8.95 26.36 37.11
C LEU A 320 10.17 27.16 37.60
N ALA A 321 10.14 27.64 38.80
CA ALA A 321 11.27 28.38 39.42
C ALA A 321 12.51 27.46 39.53
N GLU A 322 12.33 26.25 40.03
CA GLU A 322 13.37 25.25 40.15
C GLU A 322 13.94 24.84 38.76
N ALA A 323 13.08 24.61 37.76
CA ALA A 323 13.49 24.29 36.40
C ALA A 323 14.28 25.46 35.76
N ASN A 324 13.90 26.71 36.06
CA ASN A 324 14.65 27.87 35.62
C ASN A 324 15.99 28.03 36.33
N ALA A 325 16.12 27.62 37.57
CA ALA A 325 17.38 27.64 38.33
C ALA A 325 18.32 26.49 38.01
N ALA A 326 17.80 25.36 37.48
CA ALA A 326 18.60 24.20 37.15
C ALA A 326 19.72 24.52 36.14
N LYS A 327 20.84 23.76 36.17
CA LYS A 327 21.99 23.99 35.29
C LYS A 327 21.72 23.63 33.82
N ASP A 328 20.76 22.75 33.56
CA ASP A 328 20.40 22.26 32.24
C ASP A 328 18.92 22.50 31.92
N GLY A 329 18.54 22.27 30.68
CA GLY A 329 17.18 22.49 30.19
C GLY A 329 16.23 21.30 30.33
N ASN A 330 16.66 20.15 30.90
CA ASN A 330 15.85 18.91 30.91
C ASN A 330 14.52 19.08 31.67
N ALA A 331 14.54 19.75 32.82
CA ALA A 331 13.35 20.04 33.63
C ALA A 331 12.35 20.91 32.87
N LEU A 332 12.85 21.96 32.19
CA LEU A 332 12.00 22.85 31.37
C LEU A 332 11.34 22.10 30.20
N VAL A 333 12.08 21.25 29.52
CA VAL A 333 11.51 20.42 28.42
C VAL A 333 10.39 19.53 28.93
N ARG A 334 10.60 18.83 30.06
CA ARG A 334 9.58 17.98 30.67
C ARG A 334 8.35 18.76 31.10
N LEU A 335 8.56 19.88 31.82
CA LEU A 335 7.47 20.75 32.29
C LEU A 335 6.68 21.35 31.13
N GLY A 336 7.38 21.84 30.11
CA GLY A 336 6.72 22.42 28.92
C GLY A 336 5.91 21.38 28.14
N TYR A 337 6.35 20.12 28.05
CA TYR A 337 5.55 19.08 27.42
C TYR A 337 4.30 18.74 28.24
N SER A 338 4.43 18.68 29.59
CA SER A 338 3.28 18.52 30.49
C SER A 338 2.27 19.65 30.32
N GLN A 339 2.73 20.93 30.21
CA GLN A 339 1.87 22.07 29.91
C GLN A 339 1.18 21.93 28.56
N ALA A 340 1.90 21.48 27.50
CA ALA A 340 1.33 21.31 26.18
C ALA A 340 0.20 20.27 26.15
N THR A 341 0.35 19.16 26.89
CA THR A 341 -0.65 18.09 26.99
C THR A 341 -1.80 18.37 27.96
N SER A 342 -1.65 19.38 28.85
CA SER A 342 -2.69 19.80 29.78
C SER A 342 -3.57 20.96 29.28
N GLY A 343 -3.51 21.28 27.97
CA GLY A 343 -4.31 22.37 27.39
C GLY A 343 -3.63 23.74 27.37
N GLN A 344 -2.40 23.87 27.89
CA GLN A 344 -1.60 25.08 27.86
C GLN A 344 -0.53 25.05 26.75
N ALA A 345 -0.93 24.66 25.55
CA ALA A 345 0.01 24.32 24.50
C ALA A 345 0.96 25.46 24.10
N ALA A 346 0.47 26.69 24.03
CA ALA A 346 1.33 27.85 23.71
C ALA A 346 2.42 28.06 24.78
N LYS A 347 2.04 28.01 26.06
CA LYS A 347 3.00 28.11 27.18
C LYS A 347 3.97 26.92 27.19
N GLY A 348 3.47 25.74 26.86
CA GLY A 348 4.30 24.56 26.76
C GLY A 348 5.39 24.69 25.69
N VAL A 349 5.06 25.26 24.52
CA VAL A 349 6.03 25.59 23.47
C VAL A 349 7.13 26.50 23.99
N GLU A 350 6.76 27.66 24.60
CA GLU A 350 7.71 28.63 25.14
C GLU A 350 8.64 28.01 26.19
N THR A 351 8.08 27.16 27.06
CA THR A 351 8.85 26.48 28.11
C THR A 351 9.83 25.44 27.53
N ILE A 352 9.42 24.67 26.50
CA ILE A 352 10.33 23.74 25.84
C ILE A 352 11.43 24.49 25.10
N GLU A 353 11.12 25.57 24.39
CA GLU A 353 12.12 26.40 23.69
C GLU A 353 13.14 26.99 24.66
N ALA A 354 12.68 27.49 25.81
CA ALA A 354 13.58 27.95 26.87
C ALA A 354 14.52 26.85 27.36
N GLY A 355 13.99 25.61 27.51
CA GLY A 355 14.78 24.45 27.89
C GLY A 355 15.84 24.07 26.85
N ILE A 356 15.47 24.08 25.56
CA ILE A 356 16.39 23.80 24.45
C ILE A 356 17.47 24.88 24.36
N LYS A 357 17.08 26.15 24.50
CA LYS A 357 18.02 27.31 24.50
C LYS A 357 19.00 27.23 25.66
N LYS A 358 18.56 26.79 26.83
CA LYS A 358 19.41 26.61 28.00
C LYS A 358 20.50 25.55 27.77
N GLY A 359 20.20 24.53 27.02
CA GLY A 359 21.16 23.49 26.65
C GLY A 359 21.39 22.46 27.76
N GLY A 360 22.50 21.73 27.67
CA GLY A 360 22.83 20.65 28.62
C GLY A 360 21.85 19.46 28.56
N LEU A 361 21.11 19.32 27.45
CA LEU A 361 20.10 18.30 27.30
C LEU A 361 20.72 16.89 27.20
N LYS A 362 20.21 15.97 28.00
CA LYS A 362 20.63 14.56 27.93
C LYS A 362 20.23 13.90 26.59
N ARG A 363 19.14 14.35 26.01
CA ARG A 363 18.57 13.86 24.75
C ARG A 363 17.97 15.00 23.94
N PRO A 364 18.77 15.70 23.15
CA PRO A 364 18.30 16.85 22.37
C PRO A 364 17.24 16.46 21.34
N GLU A 365 17.30 15.23 20.80
CA GLU A 365 16.34 14.69 19.84
C GLU A 365 14.95 14.47 20.45
N ASP A 366 14.86 14.00 21.71
CA ASP A 366 13.59 13.85 22.42
C ASP A 366 12.97 15.23 22.69
N ALA A 367 13.79 16.22 23.09
CA ALA A 367 13.31 17.58 23.29
C ALA A 367 12.72 18.18 22.00
N ARG A 368 13.34 17.90 20.85
CA ARG A 368 12.80 18.32 19.55
C ARG A 368 11.52 17.56 19.18
N LEU A 369 11.42 16.26 19.50
CA LEU A 369 10.19 15.50 19.33
C LEU A 369 9.04 16.18 20.11
N TYR A 370 9.25 16.46 21.39
CA TYR A 370 8.25 17.10 22.25
C TYR A 370 7.92 18.52 21.82
N LEU A 371 8.90 19.29 21.35
CA LEU A 371 8.65 20.62 20.79
C LEU A 371 7.79 20.53 19.51
N GLY A 372 8.10 19.61 18.62
CA GLY A 372 7.31 19.38 17.40
C GLY A 372 5.85 19.04 17.72
N LEU A 373 5.63 18.14 18.68
CA LEU A 373 4.29 17.76 19.15
C LEU A 373 3.58 18.93 19.85
N ALA A 374 4.27 19.70 20.70
CA ALA A 374 3.72 20.87 21.35
C ALA A 374 3.26 21.94 20.34
N TYR A 375 4.02 22.18 19.29
CA TYR A 375 3.59 23.04 18.18
C TYR A 375 2.34 22.52 17.47
N ILE A 376 2.23 21.20 17.26
CA ILE A 376 1.02 20.60 16.67
C ILE A 376 -0.18 20.82 17.62
N HIS A 377 -0.02 20.58 18.93
CA HIS A 377 -1.06 20.81 19.94
C HIS A 377 -1.48 22.28 20.05
N SER A 378 -0.56 23.23 19.78
CA SER A 378 -0.86 24.66 19.76
C SER A 378 -1.48 25.16 18.46
N GLY A 379 -1.79 24.28 17.50
CA GLY A 379 -2.32 24.64 16.19
C GLY A 379 -1.26 25.12 15.19
N GLN A 380 0.01 25.20 15.57
CA GLN A 380 1.11 25.62 14.70
C GLN A 380 1.71 24.42 13.93
N LYS A 381 0.83 23.68 13.27
CA LYS A 381 1.11 22.40 12.60
C LYS A 381 2.32 22.43 11.65
N ALA A 382 2.45 23.50 10.84
CA ALA A 382 3.55 23.62 9.88
C ALA A 382 4.93 23.67 10.57
N LYS A 383 5.04 24.43 11.68
CA LYS A 383 6.25 24.50 12.50
C LYS A 383 6.56 23.14 13.13
N GLY A 384 5.54 22.51 13.74
CA GLY A 384 5.68 21.20 14.35
C GLY A 384 6.21 20.15 13.35
N ILE A 385 5.63 20.07 12.14
CA ILE A 385 6.09 19.18 11.07
C ILE A 385 7.53 19.50 10.67
N SER A 386 7.92 20.77 10.56
CA SER A 386 9.29 21.14 10.21
C SER A 386 10.30 20.64 11.25
N ILE A 387 10.00 20.77 12.53
CA ILE A 387 10.85 20.29 13.62
C ILE A 387 10.93 18.76 13.61
N LEU A 388 9.80 18.06 13.48
CA LEU A 388 9.78 16.60 13.41
C LEU A 388 10.60 16.05 12.23
N LYS A 389 10.56 16.72 11.07
CA LYS A 389 11.39 16.37 9.92
C LYS A 389 12.88 16.50 10.21
N SER A 390 13.30 17.42 11.06
CA SER A 390 14.71 17.64 11.38
C SER A 390 15.36 16.51 12.19
N ILE A 391 14.56 15.61 12.78
CA ILE A 391 15.02 14.48 13.60
C ILE A 391 14.81 13.11 12.96
N ARG A 392 14.37 13.02 11.70
CA ARG A 392 14.05 11.76 11.01
C ARG A 392 15.20 10.76 10.92
N GLY A 393 16.42 11.19 10.91
CA GLY A 393 17.61 10.34 10.78
C GLY A 393 18.18 9.82 12.10
N TYR A 394 17.62 10.20 13.26
CA TYR A 394 18.16 9.79 14.55
C TYR A 394 17.85 8.33 14.86
N GLU A 395 18.83 7.63 15.42
CA GLU A 395 18.74 6.23 15.81
C GLU A 395 17.92 6.00 17.08
N GLY A 396 17.75 4.75 17.48
CA GLY A 396 17.05 4.36 18.70
C GLY A 396 15.52 4.52 18.64
N GLY A 397 14.97 4.81 17.45
CA GLY A 397 13.53 4.87 17.20
C GLY A 397 12.90 6.26 17.26
N VAL A 398 13.58 7.27 17.80
CA VAL A 398 13.02 8.64 17.92
C VAL A 398 12.76 9.27 16.55
N GLY A 399 13.68 9.07 15.59
CA GLY A 399 13.52 9.53 14.21
C GLY A 399 12.35 8.85 13.49
N ASP A 400 12.17 7.55 13.73
CA ASP A 400 11.04 6.78 13.18
C ASP A 400 9.70 7.29 13.73
N ILE A 401 9.62 7.51 15.07
CA ILE A 401 8.42 8.08 15.72
C ILE A 401 8.09 9.47 15.14
N ALA A 402 9.09 10.34 15.02
CA ALA A 402 8.92 11.65 14.43
C ALA A 402 8.39 11.59 13.00
N ASN A 403 8.91 10.66 12.19
CA ASN A 403 8.42 10.43 10.82
C ASN A 403 6.95 10.00 10.78
N LEU A 404 6.55 9.08 11.66
CA LEU A 404 5.15 8.65 11.76
C LEU A 404 4.22 9.81 12.20
N TRP A 405 4.66 10.67 13.12
CA TRP A 405 3.92 11.87 13.49
C TRP A 405 3.79 12.88 12.34
N VAL A 406 4.83 13.03 11.50
CA VAL A 406 4.75 13.85 10.29
C VAL A 406 3.67 13.30 9.35
N LEU A 407 3.69 11.99 9.07
CA LEU A 407 2.68 11.34 8.21
C LEU A 407 1.26 11.50 8.78
N PHE A 408 1.08 11.25 10.05
CA PHE A 408 -0.21 11.41 10.74
C PHE A 408 -0.70 12.86 10.65
N SER A 409 0.17 13.81 11.02
CA SER A 409 -0.20 15.24 11.06
C SER A 409 -0.52 15.80 9.69
N GLN A 410 0.09 15.32 8.61
CA GLN A 410 -0.23 15.77 7.24
C GLN A 410 -1.63 15.36 6.79
N LYS A 411 -2.23 14.33 7.38
CA LYS A 411 -3.54 13.79 7.01
C LYS A 411 -4.68 14.18 7.94
N SER A 412 -4.37 14.57 9.16
CA SER A 412 -5.34 15.11 10.12
C SER A 412 -5.65 16.56 9.71
N ALA A 413 -6.65 16.73 8.84
CA ALA A 413 -7.15 18.04 8.45
C ALA A 413 -8.11 18.57 9.51
#